data_6af04e13ae367cfbc58474aeec1d7d26
#
_entry.id   6af04e13ae367cfbc58474aeec1d7d26
#
_cell.length_a   1.000
_cell.length_b   1.000
_cell.length_c   1.000
_cell.angle_alpha   90.00
_cell.angle_beta   90.00
_cell.angle_gamma   90.00
#
_symmetry.space_group_name_H-M   'P 1'
#
loop_
_entity.id
_entity.type
_entity.pdbx_description
1 polymer ?
#
loop_
_entity_poly.entity_id
_entity_poly.type
_entity_poly.pdbx_seq_one_letter_code
_entity_poly.pdbx_strand_id
1 'polypeptide(L)'
;MGSEMCIRDRLSEIAIVARLAAATLGAQRPVPWLELAGDYARIRELIEQVFDDFHDFNARVAVPGGFKLRNAASERIWETPRGKAGFFVHAVPRDTPVHRARAARSPGASPVFTLFTTRSHDQYNTTIYGMDDRYRGVFGQRRVVFIHAEDIRALGMKNGDWVDLQTVWDDGQQRSAERFKLVAYDIPRGCIAAYYPETNPLVPLSATAIVAGTPSSKSIPVQLVAHRLPAVPSPALEEMAA
;
A
#
# COMPACT_ATOMS: atom_id res chain seq x y z
N MET A 1 5.77 -24.33 -0.61
CA MET A 1 4.85 -23.91 -1.69
C MET A 1 3.73 -24.94 -1.75
N GLY A 2 2.57 -24.69 -1.26
CA GLY A 2 1.49 -25.64 -1.41
C GLY A 2 0.38 -25.67 -0.39
N SER A 3 0.41 -24.83 0.63
CA SER A 3 -0.65 -24.84 1.64
C SER A 3 -1.98 -24.29 1.15
N GLU A 4 -1.99 -23.44 0.12
CA GLU A 4 -3.22 -22.82 -0.39
C GLU A 4 -3.95 -23.67 -1.42
N MET A 5 -3.27 -24.60 -2.08
CA MET A 5 -3.90 -25.49 -3.07
C MET A 5 -4.62 -26.70 -2.47
N CYS A 6 -4.52 -26.91 -1.17
CA CYS A 6 -5.10 -28.09 -0.51
C CYS A 6 -6.53 -27.88 0.03
N ILE A 7 -7.11 -26.71 -0.17
CA ILE A 7 -8.49 -26.45 0.27
C ILE A 7 -9.41 -26.72 -0.91
N ARG A 8 -10.17 -27.79 -0.80
CA ARG A 8 -10.99 -28.44 -1.84
C ARG A 8 -11.97 -27.52 -2.60
N ASP A 9 -12.30 -26.38 -2.05
CA ASP A 9 -13.27 -25.41 -2.55
C ASP A 9 -12.63 -24.12 -3.09
N ARG A 10 -11.30 -23.99 -3.03
CA ARG A 10 -10.59 -22.82 -3.51
C ARG A 10 -9.98 -23.03 -4.88
N LEU A 11 -10.03 -21.95 -5.67
CA LEU A 11 -9.39 -21.90 -6.98
C LEU A 11 -7.98 -21.34 -6.84
N SER A 12 -7.06 -21.77 -7.70
CA SER A 12 -5.77 -21.09 -7.86
C SER A 12 -5.98 -19.68 -8.41
N GLU A 13 -5.05 -18.76 -8.14
CA GLU A 13 -5.09 -17.39 -8.67
C GLU A 13 -5.23 -17.38 -10.20
N ILE A 14 -4.51 -18.26 -10.88
CA ILE A 14 -4.57 -18.40 -12.33
C ILE A 14 -5.97 -18.86 -12.79
N ALA A 15 -6.58 -19.81 -12.10
CA ALA A 15 -7.93 -20.25 -12.41
C ALA A 15 -8.98 -19.17 -12.17
N ILE A 16 -8.82 -18.34 -11.14
CA ILE A 16 -9.68 -17.18 -10.86
C ILE A 16 -9.59 -16.18 -12.02
N VAL A 17 -8.38 -15.79 -12.41
CA VAL A 17 -8.16 -14.84 -13.51
C VAL A 17 -8.68 -15.39 -14.83
N ALA A 18 -8.43 -16.66 -15.14
CA ALA A 18 -8.90 -17.30 -16.37
C ALA A 18 -10.44 -17.35 -16.46
N ARG A 19 -11.12 -17.67 -15.35
CA ARG A 19 -12.59 -17.68 -15.28
C ARG A 19 -13.16 -16.27 -15.39
N LEU A 20 -12.54 -15.29 -14.74
CA LEU A 20 -12.94 -13.89 -14.86
C LEU A 20 -12.80 -13.41 -16.30
N ALA A 21 -11.67 -13.70 -16.95
CA ALA A 21 -11.43 -13.34 -18.34
C ALA A 21 -12.44 -14.00 -19.28
N ALA A 22 -12.71 -15.30 -19.11
CA ALA A 22 -13.70 -16.02 -19.91
C ALA A 22 -15.12 -15.45 -19.75
N ALA A 23 -15.50 -15.11 -18.52
CA ALA A 23 -16.82 -14.51 -18.22
C ALA A 23 -16.95 -13.07 -18.76
N THR A 24 -15.88 -12.27 -18.72
CA THR A 24 -15.92 -10.86 -19.13
C THR A 24 -15.79 -10.67 -20.64
N LEU A 25 -14.88 -11.44 -21.28
CA LEU A 25 -14.52 -11.26 -22.68
C LEU A 25 -15.32 -12.18 -23.62
N GLY A 26 -15.89 -13.26 -23.09
CA GLY A 26 -16.69 -14.22 -23.82
C GLY A 26 -15.98 -14.78 -25.08
N ALA A 27 -16.77 -15.18 -26.06
CA ALA A 27 -16.26 -15.71 -27.33
C ALA A 27 -15.65 -14.64 -28.27
N GLN A 28 -15.72 -13.37 -27.93
CA GLN A 28 -15.20 -12.28 -28.76
C GLN A 28 -13.66 -12.18 -28.79
N ARG A 29 -12.99 -12.90 -27.90
CA ARG A 29 -11.51 -12.96 -27.84
C ARG A 29 -11.06 -14.40 -28.00
N PRO A 30 -10.21 -14.70 -28.99
CA PRO A 30 -9.80 -16.09 -29.31
C PRO A 30 -8.74 -16.63 -28.34
N VAL A 31 -8.69 -16.16 -27.09
CA VAL A 31 -7.75 -16.66 -26.10
C VAL A 31 -8.39 -17.78 -25.30
N PRO A 32 -7.84 -19.01 -25.32
CA PRO A 32 -8.41 -20.16 -24.62
C PRO A 32 -8.07 -20.15 -23.13
N TRP A 33 -8.62 -19.16 -22.39
CA TRP A 33 -8.28 -18.87 -21.00
C TRP A 33 -8.29 -20.09 -20.08
N LEU A 34 -9.32 -20.93 -20.18
CA LEU A 34 -9.48 -22.10 -19.30
C LEU A 34 -8.49 -23.21 -19.64
N GLU A 35 -8.18 -23.40 -20.92
CA GLU A 35 -7.16 -24.38 -21.35
C GLU A 35 -5.76 -23.93 -20.91
N LEU A 36 -5.45 -22.63 -20.99
CA LEU A 36 -4.19 -22.07 -20.49
C LEU A 36 -4.04 -22.26 -18.97
N ALA A 37 -5.13 -22.11 -18.21
CA ALA A 37 -5.13 -22.36 -16.77
C ALA A 37 -4.96 -23.85 -16.44
N GLY A 38 -5.34 -24.74 -17.33
CA GLY A 38 -5.19 -26.19 -17.16
C GLY A 38 -3.76 -26.69 -17.43
N ASP A 39 -2.99 -25.98 -18.25
CA ASP A 39 -1.60 -26.33 -18.57
C ASP A 39 -0.72 -25.08 -18.70
N TYR A 40 0.08 -24.84 -17.69
CA TYR A 40 0.97 -23.66 -17.65
C TYR A 40 2.12 -23.71 -18.67
N ALA A 41 2.42 -24.87 -19.23
CA ALA A 41 3.39 -24.97 -20.31
C ALA A 41 2.94 -24.14 -21.54
N ARG A 42 1.63 -24.16 -21.81
CA ARG A 42 1.04 -23.38 -22.91
C ARG A 42 1.13 -21.85 -22.67
N ILE A 43 1.05 -21.41 -21.41
CA ILE A 43 1.28 -20.00 -21.08
C ILE A 43 2.74 -19.61 -21.34
N ARG A 44 3.69 -20.48 -20.96
CA ARG A 44 5.12 -20.24 -21.21
C ARG A 44 5.45 -20.20 -22.70
N GLU A 45 4.82 -21.04 -23.53
CA GLU A 45 4.93 -21.00 -24.99
C GLU A 45 4.47 -19.63 -25.57
N LEU A 46 3.39 -19.05 -25.02
CA LEU A 46 2.94 -17.73 -25.44
C LEU A 46 3.89 -16.63 -24.97
N ILE A 47 4.48 -16.76 -23.78
CA ILE A 47 5.49 -15.80 -23.28
C ILE A 47 6.73 -15.84 -24.17
N GLU A 48 7.20 -17.04 -24.57
CA GLU A 48 8.33 -17.23 -25.45
C GLU A 48 8.13 -16.55 -26.82
N GLN A 49 6.91 -16.57 -27.35
CA GLN A 49 6.57 -15.93 -28.63
C GLN A 49 6.63 -14.38 -28.57
N VAL A 50 6.56 -13.80 -27.38
CA VAL A 50 6.52 -12.34 -27.16
C VAL A 50 7.85 -11.79 -26.67
N PHE A 51 8.60 -12.57 -25.91
CA PHE A 51 9.81 -12.13 -25.21
C PHE A 51 11.00 -13.03 -25.56
N ASP A 52 11.93 -12.53 -26.33
CA ASP A 52 13.13 -13.26 -26.79
C ASP A 52 13.96 -13.84 -25.63
N ASP A 53 14.01 -13.15 -24.50
CA ASP A 53 14.73 -13.60 -23.30
C ASP A 53 14.18 -14.92 -22.72
N PHE A 54 12.96 -15.30 -23.09
CA PHE A 54 12.28 -16.50 -22.63
C PHE A 54 12.32 -17.66 -23.65
N HIS A 55 13.20 -17.63 -24.66
CA HIS A 55 13.37 -18.72 -25.60
C HIS A 55 13.57 -20.06 -24.88
N ASP A 56 13.01 -21.13 -25.44
CA ASP A 56 13.03 -22.49 -24.86
C ASP A 56 12.52 -22.54 -23.39
N PHE A 57 11.51 -21.71 -23.06
CA PHE A 57 11.10 -21.48 -21.68
C PHE A 57 10.77 -22.78 -20.95
N ASN A 58 9.98 -23.66 -21.55
CA ASN A 58 9.59 -24.95 -20.95
C ASN A 58 10.79 -25.86 -20.68
N ALA A 59 11.72 -25.95 -21.60
CA ALA A 59 12.93 -26.75 -21.43
C ALA A 59 13.84 -26.16 -20.34
N ARG A 60 14.03 -24.86 -20.36
CA ARG A 60 14.90 -24.16 -19.40
C ARG A 60 14.37 -24.19 -17.98
N VAL A 61 13.07 -24.08 -17.78
CA VAL A 61 12.48 -24.13 -16.42
C VAL A 61 12.44 -25.56 -15.87
N ALA A 62 12.48 -26.59 -16.71
CA ALA A 62 12.51 -27.98 -16.30
C ALA A 62 13.85 -28.40 -15.68
N VAL A 63 14.93 -27.64 -15.95
CA VAL A 63 16.24 -27.90 -15.34
C VAL A 63 16.16 -27.58 -13.84
N PRO A 64 16.69 -28.44 -12.95
CA PRO A 64 16.73 -28.14 -11.50
C PRO A 64 17.39 -26.78 -11.22
N GLY A 65 16.66 -25.92 -10.48
CA GLY A 65 17.07 -24.54 -10.23
C GLY A 65 16.61 -23.52 -11.27
N GLY A 66 15.99 -23.98 -12.36
CA GLY A 66 15.50 -23.11 -13.43
C GLY A 66 16.60 -22.32 -14.14
N PHE A 67 16.30 -21.11 -14.56
CA PHE A 67 17.26 -20.22 -15.21
C PHE A 67 17.11 -18.77 -14.68
N LYS A 68 18.11 -17.96 -14.94
CA LYS A 68 18.09 -16.52 -14.64
C LYS A 68 18.07 -15.73 -15.94
N LEU A 69 17.26 -14.70 -15.98
CA LEU A 69 17.37 -13.70 -17.04
C LEU A 69 18.67 -12.93 -16.87
N ARG A 70 19.25 -12.54 -18.00
CA ARG A 70 20.46 -11.74 -18.00
C ARG A 70 20.20 -10.39 -17.29
N ASN A 71 21.09 -10.02 -16.41
CA ASN A 71 21.16 -8.68 -15.84
C ASN A 71 22.54 -8.08 -16.15
N ALA A 72 22.63 -7.33 -17.21
CA ALA A 72 23.88 -6.74 -17.66
C ALA A 72 24.56 -5.91 -16.57
N ALA A 73 23.81 -5.20 -15.72
CA ALA A 73 24.36 -4.43 -14.62
C ALA A 73 25.06 -5.31 -13.57
N SER A 74 24.60 -6.55 -13.34
CA SER A 74 25.28 -7.50 -12.44
C SER A 74 26.61 -8.00 -13.00
N GLU A 75 26.75 -7.96 -14.32
CA GLU A 75 27.97 -8.26 -15.07
C GLU A 75 28.87 -7.03 -15.24
N ARG A 76 28.48 -5.89 -14.64
CA ARG A 76 29.13 -4.58 -14.81
C ARG A 76 29.13 -4.07 -16.25
N ILE A 77 28.19 -4.53 -17.05
CA ILE A 77 27.94 -4.05 -18.41
C ILE A 77 26.82 -3.01 -18.32
N TRP A 78 27.14 -1.78 -18.67
CA TRP A 78 26.20 -0.67 -18.60
C TRP A 78 25.71 -0.34 -20.01
N GLU A 79 24.46 -0.73 -20.30
CA GLU A 79 23.80 -0.47 -21.58
C GLU A 79 23.29 0.98 -21.65
N THR A 80 24.17 1.92 -21.39
CA THR A 80 23.92 3.36 -21.46
C THR A 80 24.71 3.95 -22.62
N PRO A 81 24.38 5.14 -23.14
CA PRO A 81 25.15 5.79 -24.22
C PRO A 81 26.65 5.96 -23.93
N ARG A 82 27.01 5.99 -22.62
CA ARG A 82 28.41 6.14 -22.20
C ARG A 82 29.11 4.80 -21.87
N GLY A 83 28.39 3.69 -21.90
CA GLY A 83 28.88 2.39 -21.41
C GLY A 83 29.28 2.38 -19.92
N LYS A 84 28.78 3.31 -19.12
CA LYS A 84 29.08 3.47 -17.68
C LYS A 84 27.81 3.77 -16.90
N ALA A 85 27.80 3.41 -15.61
CA ALA A 85 26.75 3.84 -14.70
C ALA A 85 26.66 5.36 -14.65
N GLY A 86 25.45 5.89 -14.70
CA GLY A 86 25.19 7.33 -14.62
C GLY A 86 24.71 7.71 -13.22
N PHE A 87 25.32 8.73 -12.64
CA PHE A 87 24.87 9.33 -11.39
C PHE A 87 24.34 10.73 -11.71
N PHE A 88 23.15 11.03 -11.18
CA PHE A 88 22.50 12.30 -11.42
C PHE A 88 22.30 13.01 -10.08
N VAL A 89 22.56 14.33 -10.09
CA VAL A 89 22.25 15.19 -8.94
C VAL A 89 20.89 15.81 -9.20
N HIS A 90 19.94 15.52 -8.32
CA HIS A 90 18.60 16.09 -8.36
C HIS A 90 18.41 17.08 -7.22
N ALA A 91 17.79 18.21 -7.52
CA ALA A 91 17.36 19.13 -6.48
C ALA A 91 16.27 18.49 -5.62
N VAL A 92 16.29 18.77 -4.32
CA VAL A 92 15.21 18.34 -3.42
C VAL A 92 13.89 19.02 -3.85
N PRO A 93 12.82 18.26 -4.10
CA PRO A 93 11.54 18.82 -4.52
C PRO A 93 11.00 19.79 -3.46
N ARG A 94 10.63 20.99 -3.88
CA ARG A 94 10.02 22.03 -3.01
C ARG A 94 8.54 22.23 -3.27
N ASP A 95 8.01 21.65 -4.35
CA ASP A 95 6.59 21.66 -4.70
C ASP A 95 6.06 20.23 -4.72
N THR A 96 5.68 19.73 -3.54
CA THR A 96 4.98 18.47 -3.36
C THR A 96 3.54 18.71 -2.90
N PRO A 97 2.62 17.75 -3.02
CA PRO A 97 1.27 17.88 -2.48
C PRO A 97 1.24 18.33 -1.00
N VAL A 98 2.18 17.86 -0.19
CA VAL A 98 2.31 18.26 1.22
C VAL A 98 2.70 19.74 1.35
N HIS A 99 3.64 20.22 0.51
CA HIS A 99 4.01 21.65 0.52
C HIS A 99 2.83 22.52 0.14
N ARG A 100 2.09 22.17 -0.91
CA ARG A 100 0.89 22.89 -1.35
C ARG A 100 -0.20 22.88 -0.27
N ALA A 101 -0.50 21.73 0.32
CA ALA A 101 -1.49 21.62 1.39
C ALA A 101 -1.11 22.43 2.64
N ARG A 102 0.18 22.50 3.00
CA ARG A 102 0.68 23.35 4.08
C ARG A 102 0.57 24.84 3.77
N ALA A 103 0.90 25.22 2.53
CA ALA A 103 0.81 26.61 2.07
C ALA A 103 -0.65 27.12 1.99
N ALA A 104 -1.57 26.28 1.59
CA ALA A 104 -3.00 26.60 1.50
C ALA A 104 -3.72 26.65 2.86
N ARG A 105 -3.05 26.25 3.93
CA ARG A 105 -3.64 26.18 5.27
C ARG A 105 -3.92 27.57 5.84
N SER A 106 -5.16 27.77 6.31
CA SER A 106 -5.54 28.99 7.01
C SER A 106 -4.86 29.10 8.39
N PRO A 107 -4.59 30.32 8.88
CA PRO A 107 -4.14 30.53 10.25
C PRO A 107 -5.11 29.89 11.26
N GLY A 108 -4.57 29.18 12.25
CA GLY A 108 -5.39 28.49 13.27
C GLY A 108 -5.98 27.14 12.87
N ALA A 109 -5.92 26.75 11.60
CA ALA A 109 -6.35 25.40 11.18
C ALA A 109 -5.42 24.31 11.73
N SER A 110 -5.92 23.06 11.78
CA SER A 110 -5.13 21.89 12.21
C SER A 110 -3.87 21.72 11.37
N PRO A 111 -2.74 21.30 11.95
CA PRO A 111 -1.51 21.10 11.19
C PRO A 111 -1.65 20.02 10.14
N VAL A 112 -0.94 20.19 9.01
CA VAL A 112 -0.86 19.18 7.96
C VAL A 112 0.42 18.38 8.14
N PHE A 113 0.26 17.09 8.36
CA PHE A 113 1.33 16.11 8.49
C PHE A 113 1.65 15.45 7.15
N THR A 114 2.88 15.01 7.02
CA THR A 114 3.28 14.10 5.94
C THR A 114 3.08 12.66 6.40
N LEU A 115 2.07 11.99 5.87
CA LEU A 115 1.86 10.56 6.13
C LEU A 115 2.67 9.72 5.15
N PHE A 116 3.41 8.74 5.65
CA PHE A 116 3.87 7.63 4.84
C PHE A 116 3.29 6.30 5.34
N THR A 117 2.83 5.50 4.40
CA THR A 117 2.32 4.17 4.73
C THR A 117 3.48 3.20 4.91
N THR A 118 3.39 2.31 5.90
CA THR A 118 4.42 1.33 6.18
C THR A 118 3.83 -0.06 6.42
N ARG A 119 4.67 -1.09 6.32
CA ARG A 119 4.32 -2.44 6.77
C ARG A 119 4.54 -2.55 8.27
N SER A 120 3.74 -3.38 8.94
CA SER A 120 4.17 -3.93 10.21
C SER A 120 5.34 -4.89 9.98
N HIS A 121 6.08 -5.19 11.03
CA HIS A 121 7.05 -6.29 10.96
C HIS A 121 6.28 -7.59 10.66
N ASP A 122 6.90 -8.52 9.99
CA ASP A 122 6.28 -9.79 9.55
C ASP A 122 5.10 -9.64 8.56
N GLN A 123 4.81 -8.44 8.04
CA GLN A 123 3.79 -8.26 7.01
C GLN A 123 4.34 -8.61 5.63
N TYR A 124 3.63 -9.50 4.95
CA TYR A 124 3.89 -9.86 3.56
C TYR A 124 2.80 -9.28 2.65
N ASN A 125 3.19 -8.33 1.81
CA ASN A 125 2.27 -7.56 0.95
C ASN A 125 1.11 -6.91 1.74
N THR A 126 -0.12 -6.97 1.21
CA THR A 126 -1.32 -6.37 1.79
C THR A 126 -2.22 -7.37 2.51
N THR A 127 -1.94 -8.64 2.42
CA THR A 127 -2.87 -9.71 2.80
C THR A 127 -2.41 -10.59 3.94
N ILE A 128 -1.10 -10.75 4.13
CA ILE A 128 -0.56 -11.61 5.18
C ILE A 128 0.10 -10.74 6.23
N TYR A 129 -0.51 -10.61 7.39
CA TYR A 129 0.01 -9.84 8.53
C TYR A 129 -0.61 -10.32 9.83
N GLY A 130 0.15 -10.16 10.90
CA GLY A 130 -0.33 -10.34 12.26
C GLY A 130 -0.84 -9.02 12.87
N MET A 131 -1.38 -9.10 14.09
CA MET A 131 -1.84 -7.95 14.86
C MET A 131 -0.72 -7.33 15.71
N ASP A 132 0.44 -7.96 15.73
CA ASP A 132 1.57 -7.57 16.55
C ASP A 132 2.73 -7.06 15.68
N ASP A 133 3.30 -5.93 16.09
CA ASP A 133 4.60 -5.44 15.61
C ASP A 133 5.51 -5.24 16.83
N ARG A 134 6.17 -6.33 17.24
CA ARG A 134 7.06 -6.36 18.40
C ARG A 134 8.23 -5.37 18.31
N TYR A 135 8.66 -5.04 17.11
CA TYR A 135 9.79 -4.10 16.90
C TYR A 135 9.40 -2.65 17.11
N ARG A 136 8.10 -2.33 16.96
CA ARG A 136 7.56 -1.00 17.22
C ARG A 136 6.71 -0.92 18.49
N GLY A 137 6.62 -2.02 19.26
CA GLY A 137 5.86 -2.06 20.51
C GLY A 137 4.35 -1.97 20.32
N VAL A 138 3.84 -2.46 19.19
CA VAL A 138 2.40 -2.48 18.89
C VAL A 138 1.90 -3.91 19.03
N PHE A 139 0.86 -4.13 19.83
CA PHE A 139 0.30 -5.44 20.10
C PHE A 139 -1.23 -5.43 20.00
N GLY A 140 -1.79 -6.50 19.42
CA GLY A 140 -3.22 -6.74 19.33
C GLY A 140 -3.98 -5.76 18.42
N GLN A 141 -3.29 -4.93 17.63
CA GLN A 141 -3.93 -3.90 16.81
C GLN A 141 -3.04 -3.46 15.65
N ARG A 142 -3.68 -2.86 14.63
CA ARG A 142 -2.97 -2.29 13.49
C ARG A 142 -3.37 -0.84 13.22
N ARG A 143 -4.52 -0.39 13.71
CA ARG A 143 -4.95 1.02 13.56
C ARG A 143 -4.19 1.89 14.54
N VAL A 144 -2.91 2.15 14.22
CA VAL A 144 -2.01 3.02 14.97
C VAL A 144 -1.39 4.05 14.03
N VAL A 145 -1.11 5.23 14.56
CA VAL A 145 -0.33 6.25 13.89
C VAL A 145 0.86 6.63 14.76
N PHE A 146 2.05 6.41 14.21
CA PHE A 146 3.33 6.81 14.81
C PHE A 146 3.55 8.27 14.57
N ILE A 147 3.83 9.03 15.63
CA ILE A 147 3.96 10.49 15.59
C ILE A 147 4.95 10.96 16.65
N HIS A 148 5.67 12.04 16.38
CA HIS A 148 6.59 12.62 17.35
C HIS A 148 5.87 13.12 18.61
N ALA A 149 6.44 12.85 19.79
CA ALA A 149 5.82 13.19 21.08
C ALA A 149 5.50 14.68 21.24
N GLU A 150 6.33 15.57 20.66
CA GLU A 150 6.04 17.01 20.69
C GLU A 150 4.88 17.41 19.79
N ASP A 151 4.67 16.71 18.69
CA ASP A 151 3.52 16.94 17.81
C ASP A 151 2.21 16.51 18.48
N ILE A 152 2.23 15.39 19.25
CA ILE A 152 1.10 14.99 20.09
C ILE A 152 0.75 16.10 21.08
N ARG A 153 1.76 16.64 21.77
CA ARG A 153 1.56 17.73 22.72
C ARG A 153 1.03 19.03 22.07
N ALA A 154 1.56 19.35 20.89
CA ALA A 154 1.14 20.53 20.12
C ALA A 154 -0.32 20.41 19.64
N LEU A 155 -0.84 19.19 19.47
CA LEU A 155 -2.25 18.91 19.17
C LEU A 155 -3.13 18.99 20.41
N GLY A 156 -2.59 19.17 21.62
CA GLY A 156 -3.32 19.11 22.89
C GLY A 156 -3.77 17.69 23.25
N MET A 157 -3.13 16.67 22.68
CA MET A 157 -3.47 15.26 22.85
C MET A 157 -2.42 14.53 23.69
N LYS A 158 -2.72 13.25 24.00
CA LYS A 158 -1.85 12.34 24.74
C LYS A 158 -1.54 11.10 23.91
N ASN A 159 -0.41 10.47 24.22
CA ASN A 159 -0.10 9.14 23.68
C ASN A 159 -1.21 8.16 24.05
N GLY A 160 -1.73 7.44 23.07
CA GLY A 160 -2.84 6.51 23.25
C GLY A 160 -4.22 7.08 22.93
N ASP A 161 -4.37 8.38 22.72
CA ASP A 161 -5.62 8.98 22.26
C ASP A 161 -6.01 8.47 20.87
N TRP A 162 -7.30 8.52 20.57
CA TRP A 162 -7.85 8.09 19.30
C TRP A 162 -8.08 9.27 18.36
N VAL A 163 -7.68 9.08 17.12
CA VAL A 163 -7.79 10.08 16.05
C VAL A 163 -8.33 9.47 14.77
N ASP A 164 -8.89 10.31 13.93
CA ASP A 164 -9.21 10.04 12.55
C ASP A 164 -8.19 10.76 11.65
N LEU A 165 -7.72 10.08 10.62
CA LEU A 165 -6.84 10.65 9.63
C LEU A 165 -7.68 11.14 8.46
N GLN A 166 -7.50 12.39 8.05
CA GLN A 166 -8.21 12.99 6.92
C GLN A 166 -7.22 13.51 5.89
N THR A 167 -7.37 13.10 4.64
CA THR A 167 -6.51 13.58 3.56
C THR A 167 -6.83 15.02 3.19
N VAL A 168 -5.80 15.83 3.04
CA VAL A 168 -5.91 17.21 2.53
C VAL A 168 -5.53 17.20 1.05
N TRP A 169 -6.52 17.19 0.18
CA TRP A 169 -6.33 17.13 -1.27
C TRP A 169 -7.30 18.05 -2.00
N ASP A 170 -6.94 18.49 -3.19
CA ASP A 170 -7.63 19.52 -3.96
C ASP A 170 -8.60 18.97 -5.05
N ASP A 171 -9.00 17.69 -4.94
CA ASP A 171 -9.90 17.06 -5.90
C ASP A 171 -11.38 17.05 -5.46
N GLY A 172 -11.73 17.78 -4.41
CA GLY A 172 -13.08 17.84 -3.86
C GLY A 172 -13.58 16.57 -3.18
N GLN A 173 -12.74 15.54 -3.07
CA GLN A 173 -13.09 14.28 -2.42
C GLN A 173 -12.62 14.28 -0.97
N GLN A 174 -13.53 14.02 -0.06
CA GLN A 174 -13.19 13.79 1.35
C GLN A 174 -12.77 12.32 1.55
N ARG A 175 -11.60 12.11 2.12
CA ARG A 175 -11.06 10.78 2.44
C ARG A 175 -10.68 10.74 3.90
N SER A 176 -11.15 9.72 4.61
CA SER A 176 -10.81 9.50 6.01
C SER A 176 -10.50 8.04 6.29
N ALA A 177 -9.66 7.83 7.28
CA ALA A 177 -9.44 6.54 7.91
C ALA A 177 -9.59 6.74 9.43
N GLU A 178 -10.59 6.07 9.98
CA GLU A 178 -11.07 6.36 11.32
C GLU A 178 -10.44 5.46 12.39
N ARG A 179 -10.45 5.97 13.63
CA ARG A 179 -10.11 5.22 14.83
C ARG A 179 -8.69 4.65 14.83
N PHE A 180 -7.71 5.55 14.72
CA PHE A 180 -6.30 5.24 14.89
C PHE A 180 -5.81 5.70 16.25
N LYS A 181 -5.00 4.87 16.91
CA LYS A 181 -4.42 5.18 18.20
C LYS A 181 -3.08 5.91 18.00
N LEU A 182 -2.89 7.05 18.68
CA LEU A 182 -1.62 7.75 18.70
C LEU A 182 -0.55 6.93 19.41
N VAL A 183 0.58 6.75 18.78
CA VAL A 183 1.76 6.09 19.33
C VAL A 183 2.95 7.03 19.21
N ALA A 184 3.42 7.52 20.36
CA ALA A 184 4.63 8.34 20.41
C ALA A 184 5.82 7.52 19.89
N TYR A 185 6.53 8.05 18.91
CA TYR A 185 7.60 7.35 18.24
C TYR A 185 8.71 8.32 17.82
N ASP A 186 9.92 7.80 17.68
CA ASP A 186 11.06 8.59 17.18
C ASP A 186 10.98 8.75 15.67
N ILE A 187 10.26 9.79 15.26
CA ILE A 187 10.00 10.19 13.86
C ILE A 187 10.16 11.71 13.75
N PRO A 188 10.64 12.23 12.62
CA PRO A 188 10.75 13.69 12.45
C PRO A 188 9.42 14.41 12.66
N ARG A 189 9.47 15.59 13.29
CA ARG A 189 8.31 16.45 13.50
C ARG A 189 7.60 16.79 12.18
N GLY A 190 6.27 16.82 12.23
CA GLY A 190 5.44 17.03 11.05
C GLY A 190 5.33 15.82 10.11
N CYS A 191 5.96 14.69 10.47
CA CYS A 191 5.83 13.42 9.79
C CYS A 191 5.08 12.43 10.66
N ILE A 192 4.28 11.58 10.02
CA ILE A 192 3.58 10.47 10.67
C ILE A 192 3.66 9.22 9.82
N ALA A 193 3.57 8.06 10.46
CA ALA A 193 3.52 6.77 9.76
C ALA A 193 2.35 5.93 10.26
N ALA A 194 1.76 5.15 9.38
CA ALA A 194 0.71 4.21 9.75
C ALA A 194 0.74 2.99 8.83
N TYR A 195 0.15 1.89 9.26
CA TYR A 195 0.14 0.65 8.49
C TYR A 195 -0.83 0.71 7.32
N TYR A 196 -0.45 0.05 6.23
CA TYR A 196 -1.39 -0.33 5.19
C TYR A 196 -1.73 -1.83 5.30
N PRO A 197 -2.91 -2.29 4.87
CA PRO A 197 -3.89 -1.61 4.02
C PRO A 197 -4.80 -0.61 4.72
N GLU A 198 -4.76 -0.47 6.05
CA GLU A 198 -5.69 0.36 6.81
C GLU A 198 -5.70 1.83 6.36
N THR A 199 -4.59 2.34 5.84
CA THR A 199 -4.43 3.71 5.34
C THR A 199 -4.64 3.86 3.83
N ASN A 200 -4.91 2.78 3.09
CA ASN A 200 -5.09 2.86 1.64
C ASN A 200 -6.21 3.84 1.20
N PRO A 201 -7.33 3.98 1.93
CA PRO A 201 -8.37 4.95 1.57
C PRO A 201 -7.90 6.41 1.53
N LEU A 202 -6.79 6.72 2.20
CA LEU A 202 -6.24 8.08 2.25
C LEU A 202 -5.49 8.49 0.98
N VAL A 203 -5.13 7.55 0.11
CA VAL A 203 -4.37 7.83 -1.11
C VAL A 203 -5.32 8.22 -2.23
N PRO A 204 -5.26 9.47 -2.75
CA PRO A 204 -6.07 9.85 -3.90
C PRO A 204 -5.71 9.02 -5.13
N LEU A 205 -6.70 8.67 -5.96
CA LEU A 205 -6.47 7.92 -7.19
C LEU A 205 -5.56 8.66 -8.19
N SER A 206 -5.61 9.99 -8.15
CA SER A 206 -4.75 10.87 -8.96
C SER A 206 -3.32 11.00 -8.43
N ALA A 207 -3.06 10.57 -7.17
CA ALA A 207 -1.74 10.66 -6.55
C ALA A 207 -0.83 9.53 -7.02
N THR A 208 -0.33 9.65 -8.24
CA THR A 208 0.58 8.67 -8.85
C THR A 208 1.90 9.29 -9.26
N ALA A 209 2.94 8.49 -9.31
CA ALA A 209 4.23 8.88 -9.87
C ALA A 209 4.10 9.08 -11.39
N ILE A 210 4.64 10.18 -11.93
CA ILE A 210 4.40 10.64 -13.30
C ILE A 210 4.77 9.59 -14.34
N VAL A 211 5.89 8.90 -14.19
CA VAL A 211 6.37 7.91 -15.17
C VAL A 211 5.89 6.50 -14.86
N ALA A 212 5.99 6.10 -13.60
CA ALA A 212 5.70 4.72 -13.19
C ALA A 212 4.22 4.45 -12.93
N GLY A 213 3.36 5.48 -12.80
CA GLY A 213 1.96 5.33 -12.45
C GLY A 213 1.72 4.74 -11.03
N THR A 214 2.78 4.55 -10.25
CA THR A 214 2.71 3.96 -8.92
C THR A 214 2.03 4.92 -7.93
N PRO A 215 1.10 4.46 -7.09
CA PRO A 215 0.47 5.30 -6.07
C PRO A 215 1.48 5.96 -5.13
N SER A 216 1.34 7.27 -4.92
CA SER A 216 2.24 8.07 -4.09
C SER A 216 1.91 7.94 -2.61
N SER A 217 2.02 6.72 -2.07
CA SER A 217 1.63 6.36 -0.69
C SER A 217 2.66 6.76 0.39
N LYS A 218 3.74 7.45 0.03
CA LYS A 218 4.82 7.83 0.96
C LYS A 218 4.87 9.33 1.29
N SER A 219 3.97 10.12 0.72
CA SER A 219 3.93 11.57 0.96
C SER A 219 2.50 12.08 0.82
N ILE A 220 1.62 11.64 1.71
CA ILE A 220 0.21 12.01 1.72
C ILE A 220 0.01 13.15 2.71
N PRO A 221 -0.53 14.32 2.30
CA PRO A 221 -0.89 15.36 3.25
C PRO A 221 -2.16 14.96 4.02
N VAL A 222 -2.06 14.89 5.35
CA VAL A 222 -3.18 14.52 6.21
C VAL A 222 -3.28 15.46 7.42
N GLN A 223 -4.48 15.59 7.95
CA GLN A 223 -4.77 16.17 9.25
C GLN A 223 -5.24 15.08 10.20
N LEU A 224 -4.98 15.30 11.50
CA LEU A 224 -5.48 14.46 12.58
C LEU A 224 -6.64 15.18 13.26
N VAL A 225 -7.74 14.47 13.40
CA VAL A 225 -8.95 14.94 14.10
C VAL A 225 -9.21 14.01 15.27
N ALA A 226 -9.54 14.56 16.43
CA ALA A 226 -9.90 13.74 17.59
C ALA A 226 -11.10 12.83 17.24
N HIS A 227 -10.93 11.52 17.43
CA HIS A 227 -12.01 10.57 17.19
C HIS A 227 -13.09 10.73 18.27
N ARG A 228 -14.30 11.06 17.84
CA ARG A 228 -15.46 11.14 18.73
C ARG A 228 -16.12 9.77 18.81
N LEU A 229 -16.04 9.12 19.95
CA LEU A 229 -16.89 7.97 20.22
C LEU A 229 -18.36 8.42 20.10
N PRO A 230 -19.23 7.63 19.47
CA PRO A 230 -20.66 7.90 19.53
C PRO A 230 -21.04 7.99 21.01
N ALA A 231 -21.82 9.02 21.38
CA ALA A 231 -22.35 9.15 22.73
C ALA A 231 -23.06 7.83 23.04
N VAL A 232 -22.61 7.14 24.07
CA VAL A 232 -23.38 6.01 24.63
C VAL A 232 -24.70 6.62 25.07
N PRO A 233 -25.85 6.18 24.54
CA PRO A 233 -27.14 6.63 25.09
C PRO A 233 -27.08 6.36 26.57
N SER A 234 -27.22 7.42 27.41
CA SER A 234 -27.41 7.24 28.83
C SER A 234 -28.63 6.31 28.98
N PRO A 235 -28.53 5.20 29.71
CA PRO A 235 -29.72 4.42 29.98
C PRO A 235 -30.70 5.40 30.64
N ALA A 236 -31.84 5.61 29.99
CA ALA A 236 -32.93 6.37 30.54
C ALA A 236 -33.19 5.74 31.91
N LEU A 237 -33.07 6.53 32.97
CA LEU A 237 -33.60 6.20 34.27
C LEU A 237 -35.10 6.18 34.08
N GLU A 238 -35.64 5.10 33.49
CA GLU A 238 -37.06 4.80 33.58
C GLU A 238 -37.35 4.44 35.01
N GLU A 239 -37.93 5.41 35.68
CA GLU A 239 -38.94 5.28 36.71
C GLU A 239 -39.03 3.91 37.39
N MET A 240 -38.28 3.77 38.48
CA MET A 240 -38.78 3.02 39.61
C MET A 240 -39.56 3.98 40.51
N ALA A 241 -40.79 4.29 40.11
CA ALA A 241 -41.79 4.92 40.93
C ALA A 241 -43.18 4.36 40.55
N ALA A 242 -43.54 3.25 41.13
CA ALA A 242 -44.92 2.85 41.49
C ALA A 242 -44.85 1.58 42.32
#